data_5181f5ce39fe7f21a57a821a1cca7b31
#
_entry.id   5181f5ce39fe7f21a57a821a1cca7b31
#
_cell.length_a   1.000
_cell.length_b   1.000
_cell.length_c   1.000
_cell.angle_alpha   90.00
_cell.angle_beta   90.00
_cell.angle_gamma   90.00
#
_symmetry.space_group_name_H-M   'P 1'
#
loop_
_entity.id
_entity.type
_entity.pdbx_description
1 polymer ?
#
loop_
_entity_poly.entity_id
_entity_poly.type
_entity_poly.pdbx_seq_one_letter_code
_entity_poly.pdbx_strand_id
1 'polypeptide(L)'
;TMIVKERPVVLYDIEVFPNCFHCTCKDSESHKLYKFEISCRKNQLEELVDFFYTNRTDHIICGYNNKHYDDIIISYIIHFCSRMKRLGYSRICSSLYYLSKEIISSEKTDNIDKIKQYKYANYFYSFDLMLMLYSSKQQKSLKEIEILLHMPNVQEYEGNFDMQIEECNIDAMIEYNVNDVDATETLLNKVKEDVELRLEVEKEWG
;
A
#
# COMPACT_ATOMS: atom_id res chain seq x y z
N THR A 1 8.22 20.19 0.63
CA THR A 1 7.10 19.64 1.44
C THR A 1 5.96 19.37 0.50
N MET A 2 5.53 18.11 0.40
CA MET A 2 4.36 17.78 -0.40
C MET A 2 3.13 17.87 0.47
N ILE A 3 2.26 18.85 0.19
CA ILE A 3 1.00 19.06 0.88
C ILE A 3 -0.10 18.88 -0.15
N VAL A 4 -0.95 17.91 0.07
CA VAL A 4 -2.15 17.68 -0.73
C VAL A 4 -3.37 18.05 0.12
N LYS A 5 -4.22 18.93 -0.37
CA LYS A 5 -5.35 19.46 0.41
C LYS A 5 -4.92 19.97 1.80
N GLU A 6 -3.79 20.66 1.88
CA GLU A 6 -3.22 21.22 3.13
C GLU A 6 -2.78 20.18 4.16
N ARG A 7 -2.66 18.91 3.78
CA ARG A 7 -2.17 17.83 4.65
C ARG A 7 -0.91 17.18 4.06
N PRO A 8 0.06 16.81 4.91
CA PRO A 8 1.24 16.06 4.46
C PRO A 8 0.84 14.67 3.95
N VAL A 9 1.69 14.11 3.11
CA VAL A 9 1.45 12.81 2.48
C VAL A 9 2.30 11.75 3.14
N VAL A 10 1.68 10.61 3.44
CA VAL A 10 2.37 9.37 3.79
C VAL A 10 2.25 8.42 2.61
N LEU A 11 3.41 8.08 2.02
CA LEU A 11 3.49 7.05 0.99
C LEU A 11 3.56 5.68 1.64
N TYR A 12 2.97 4.66 1.03
CA TYR A 12 3.02 3.31 1.55
C TYR A 12 2.87 2.24 0.48
N ASP A 13 3.34 1.06 0.81
CA ASP A 13 3.18 -0.17 0.04
C ASP A 13 3.22 -1.38 0.97
N ILE A 14 2.61 -2.50 0.57
CA ILE A 14 2.57 -3.72 1.36
C ILE A 14 3.01 -4.96 0.58
N GLU A 15 3.55 -5.94 1.31
CA GLU A 15 3.88 -7.26 0.80
C GLU A 15 3.16 -8.34 1.61
N VAL A 16 2.51 -9.27 0.92
CA VAL A 16 1.69 -10.32 1.53
C VAL A 16 2.14 -11.70 1.08
N PHE A 17 2.65 -12.49 2.03
CA PHE A 17 3.03 -13.88 1.86
C PHE A 17 2.18 -14.78 2.76
N PRO A 18 2.12 -16.11 2.51
CA PRO A 18 1.39 -17.02 3.39
C PRO A 18 1.80 -16.99 4.86
N ASN A 19 3.06 -16.63 5.15
CA ASN A 19 3.67 -16.61 6.48
C ASN A 19 4.33 -15.30 6.89
N CYS A 20 4.22 -14.27 6.07
CA CYS A 20 4.81 -12.96 6.34
C CYS A 20 3.94 -11.84 5.74
N PHE A 21 3.79 -10.77 6.49
CA PHE A 21 3.22 -9.51 6.04
C PHE A 21 4.19 -8.38 6.35
N HIS A 22 4.36 -7.48 5.41
CA HIS A 22 5.16 -6.27 5.61
C HIS A 22 4.43 -5.05 5.07
N CYS A 23 4.61 -3.92 5.76
CA CYS A 23 4.17 -2.62 5.30
C CYS A 23 5.29 -1.61 5.51
N THR A 24 5.66 -0.91 4.46
CA THR A 24 6.54 0.26 4.52
C THR A 24 5.70 1.52 4.36
N CYS A 25 5.87 2.46 5.29
CA CYS A 25 5.34 3.81 5.17
C CYS A 25 6.48 4.82 5.17
N LYS A 26 6.33 5.90 4.39
CA LYS A 26 7.30 6.99 4.31
C LYS A 26 6.59 8.33 4.43
N ASP A 27 6.97 9.10 5.41
CA ASP A 27 6.51 10.49 5.54
C ASP A 27 7.20 11.37 4.50
N SER A 28 6.43 12.06 3.67
CA SER A 28 6.94 12.84 2.54
C SER A 28 7.67 14.13 2.96
N GLU A 29 7.50 14.59 4.19
CA GLU A 29 8.15 15.80 4.71
C GLU A 29 9.48 15.48 5.36
N SER A 30 9.48 14.55 6.31
CA SER A 30 10.67 14.15 7.05
C SER A 30 11.51 13.10 6.36
N HIS A 31 10.97 12.46 5.30
CA HIS A 31 11.52 11.28 4.63
C HIS A 31 11.75 10.09 5.57
N LYS A 32 11.12 10.11 6.74
CA LYS A 32 11.25 9.04 7.72
C LYS A 32 10.50 7.81 7.26
N LEU A 33 11.20 6.67 7.31
CA LEU A 33 10.64 5.35 7.04
C LEU A 33 10.10 4.71 8.32
N TYR A 34 8.94 4.10 8.18
CA TYR A 34 8.30 3.26 9.18
C TYR A 34 8.05 1.89 8.56
N LYS A 35 8.53 0.84 9.23
CA LYS A 35 8.47 -0.53 8.74
C LYS A 35 7.74 -1.39 9.76
N PHE A 36 6.73 -2.10 9.30
CA PHE A 36 5.90 -2.97 10.14
C PHE A 36 5.93 -4.39 9.59
N GLU A 37 6.33 -5.33 10.42
CA GLU A 37 6.48 -6.72 10.05
C GLU A 37 5.60 -7.61 10.93
N ILE A 38 4.89 -8.56 10.32
CA ILE A 38 4.21 -9.67 11.00
C ILE A 38 4.78 -10.96 10.40
N SER A 39 5.62 -11.67 11.16
CA SER A 39 6.32 -12.87 10.72
C SER A 39 6.74 -13.74 11.90
N CYS A 40 7.51 -14.77 11.67
CA CYS A 40 8.15 -15.56 12.73
C CYS A 40 9.11 -14.73 13.59
N ARG A 41 9.64 -13.60 13.06
CA ARG A 41 10.60 -12.73 13.75
C ARG A 41 9.92 -11.69 14.64
N LYS A 42 8.79 -11.15 14.19
CA LYS A 42 8.11 -9.99 14.81
C LYS A 42 6.60 -10.07 14.61
N ASN A 43 5.87 -9.44 15.49
CA ASN A 43 4.45 -9.20 15.32
C ASN A 43 4.14 -7.74 15.69
N GLN A 44 4.23 -6.86 14.71
CA GLN A 44 4.00 -5.41 14.85
C GLN A 44 2.59 -5.01 14.39
N LEU A 45 1.60 -5.89 14.62
CA LEU A 45 0.19 -5.64 14.28
C LEU A 45 -0.35 -4.35 14.94
N GLU A 46 -0.06 -4.16 16.23
CA GLU A 46 -0.59 -3.02 16.99
C GLU A 46 0.05 -1.73 16.55
N GLU A 47 1.37 -1.71 16.38
CA GLU A 47 2.12 -0.55 15.91
C GLU A 47 1.68 -0.12 14.51
N LEU A 48 1.40 -1.08 13.62
CA LEU A 48 0.85 -0.80 12.29
C LEU A 48 -0.52 -0.11 12.38
N VAL A 49 -1.42 -0.67 13.17
CA VAL A 49 -2.77 -0.12 13.35
C VAL A 49 -2.73 1.26 13.99
N ASP A 50 -1.91 1.44 15.01
CA ASP A 50 -1.74 2.73 15.69
C ASP A 50 -1.16 3.79 14.74
N PHE A 51 -0.24 3.42 13.85
CA PHE A 51 0.31 4.32 12.85
C PHE A 51 -0.77 4.84 11.91
N PHE A 52 -1.56 3.96 11.28
CA PHE A 52 -2.63 4.38 10.38
C PHE A 52 -3.73 5.13 11.12
N TYR A 53 -4.07 4.71 12.33
CA TYR A 53 -5.10 5.36 13.12
C TYR A 53 -4.70 6.78 13.54
N THR A 54 -3.45 7.00 13.91
CA THR A 54 -2.92 8.31 14.28
C THR A 54 -2.86 9.24 13.07
N ASN A 55 -2.42 8.75 11.93
CA ASN A 55 -2.19 9.58 10.74
C ASN A 55 -3.44 9.80 9.88
N ARG A 56 -4.56 9.11 10.12
CA ARG A 56 -5.75 9.14 9.26
C ARG A 56 -6.41 10.51 9.10
N THR A 57 -6.27 11.39 10.09
CA THR A 57 -6.87 12.73 10.08
C THR A 57 -5.94 13.81 9.56
N ASP A 58 -4.67 13.71 9.90
CA ASP A 58 -3.68 14.76 9.69
C ASP A 58 -2.85 14.56 8.42
N HIS A 59 -2.83 13.34 7.90
CA HIS A 59 -2.11 12.98 6.69
C HIS A 59 -3.07 12.46 5.61
N ILE A 60 -2.59 12.49 4.38
CA ILE A 60 -3.19 11.77 3.26
C ILE A 60 -2.32 10.57 2.96
N ILE A 61 -2.92 9.40 2.86
CA ILE A 61 -2.21 8.17 2.51
C ILE A 61 -2.14 8.07 0.99
N CYS A 62 -0.98 7.73 0.45
CA CYS A 62 -0.75 7.62 -0.98
C CYS A 62 0.00 6.33 -1.32
N GLY A 63 -0.46 5.65 -2.34
CA GLY A 63 0.19 4.47 -2.90
C GLY A 63 0.08 4.43 -4.42
N TYR A 64 0.52 3.33 -5.00
CA TYR A 64 0.37 3.02 -6.41
C TYR A 64 -0.50 1.77 -6.57
N ASN A 65 -1.67 1.88 -7.21
CA ASN A 65 -2.69 0.83 -7.29
C ASN A 65 -3.28 0.40 -5.92
N ASN A 66 -3.16 1.26 -4.91
CA ASN A 66 -3.50 0.93 -3.53
C ASN A 66 -5.02 0.82 -3.29
N LYS A 67 -5.85 1.56 -4.03
CA LYS A 67 -7.32 1.53 -3.86
C LYS A 67 -7.93 0.15 -4.04
N HIS A 68 -7.36 -0.63 -4.95
CA HIS A 68 -7.88 -1.95 -5.30
C HIS A 68 -7.20 -3.11 -4.54
N TYR A 69 -6.18 -2.81 -3.74
CA TYR A 69 -5.43 -3.85 -3.04
C TYR A 69 -5.01 -3.43 -1.62
N ASP A 70 -4.02 -2.57 -1.48
CA ASP A 70 -3.39 -2.23 -0.20
C ASP A 70 -4.36 -1.63 0.80
N ASP A 71 -5.20 -0.67 0.35
CA ASP A 71 -6.21 -0.01 1.19
C ASP A 71 -7.20 -1.01 1.77
N ILE A 72 -7.58 -2.03 1.01
CA ILE A 72 -8.51 -3.07 1.45
C ILE A 72 -7.87 -3.91 2.55
N ILE A 73 -6.63 -4.34 2.35
CA ILE A 73 -5.89 -5.19 3.30
C ILE A 73 -5.62 -4.43 4.61
N ILE A 74 -5.13 -3.20 4.53
CA ILE A 74 -4.89 -2.36 5.72
C ILE A 74 -6.19 -2.09 6.46
N SER A 75 -7.27 -1.75 5.75
CA SER A 75 -8.59 -1.53 6.36
C SER A 75 -9.12 -2.80 7.04
N TYR A 76 -8.90 -3.97 6.45
CA TYR A 76 -9.22 -5.26 7.08
C TYR A 76 -8.45 -5.47 8.38
N ILE A 77 -7.15 -5.19 8.38
CA ILE A 77 -6.30 -5.28 9.57
C ILE A 77 -6.84 -4.37 10.68
N ILE A 78 -7.14 -3.10 10.35
CA ILE A 78 -7.67 -2.14 11.31
C ILE A 78 -9.02 -2.61 11.87
N HIS A 79 -9.93 -3.03 11.00
CA HIS A 79 -11.27 -3.46 11.39
C HIS A 79 -11.25 -4.68 12.31
N PHE A 80 -10.42 -5.66 12.01
CA PHE A 80 -10.33 -6.92 12.76
C PHE A 80 -9.20 -6.97 13.79
N CYS A 81 -8.52 -5.85 14.07
CA CYS A 81 -7.37 -5.78 14.98
C CYS A 81 -7.62 -6.47 16.31
N SER A 82 -8.74 -6.16 16.98
CA SER A 82 -9.10 -6.75 18.29
C SER A 82 -9.22 -8.27 18.27
N ARG A 83 -9.62 -8.84 17.14
CA ARG A 83 -9.66 -10.29 16.93
C ARG A 83 -8.28 -10.84 16.61
N MET A 84 -7.53 -10.16 15.73
CA MET A 84 -6.20 -10.57 15.28
C MET A 84 -5.16 -10.57 16.41
N LYS A 85 -5.24 -9.65 17.37
CA LYS A 85 -4.39 -9.63 18.56
C LYS A 85 -4.37 -10.93 19.36
N ARG A 86 -5.43 -11.73 19.23
CA ARG A 86 -5.55 -13.04 19.91
C ARG A 86 -4.97 -14.18 19.11
N LEU A 87 -4.50 -13.91 17.89
CA LEU A 87 -3.96 -14.91 16.97
C LEU A 87 -2.43 -14.83 16.96
N GLY A 88 -1.77 -15.96 16.71
CA GLY A 88 -0.36 -15.97 16.37
C GLY A 88 -0.11 -15.44 14.95
N TYR A 89 1.12 -14.98 14.69
CA TYR A 89 1.51 -14.39 13.40
C TYR A 89 1.13 -15.27 12.19
N SER A 90 1.28 -16.56 12.30
CA SER A 90 0.97 -17.51 11.21
C SER A 90 -0.50 -17.44 10.78
N ARG A 91 -1.43 -17.36 11.74
CA ARG A 91 -2.86 -17.23 11.44
C ARG A 91 -3.23 -15.85 10.90
N ILE A 92 -2.55 -14.81 11.38
CA ILE A 92 -2.73 -13.46 10.86
C ILE A 92 -2.29 -13.44 9.40
N CYS A 93 -1.05 -13.86 9.10
CA CYS A 93 -0.51 -13.88 7.74
C CYS A 93 -1.36 -14.74 6.80
N SER A 94 -1.77 -15.93 7.21
CA SER A 94 -2.65 -16.79 6.41
C SER A 94 -3.97 -16.08 6.08
N SER A 95 -4.61 -15.40 7.04
CA SER A 95 -5.85 -14.65 6.78
C SER A 95 -5.65 -13.54 5.76
N LEU A 96 -4.54 -12.79 5.86
CA LEU A 96 -4.21 -11.72 4.93
C LEU A 96 -3.88 -12.27 3.54
N TYR A 97 -3.18 -13.39 3.47
CA TYR A 97 -2.87 -14.06 2.21
C TYR A 97 -4.15 -14.55 1.48
N TYR A 98 -5.09 -15.16 2.20
CA TYR A 98 -6.37 -15.58 1.61
C TYR A 98 -7.19 -14.38 1.11
N LEU A 99 -7.23 -13.29 1.88
CA LEU A 99 -7.87 -12.04 1.44
C LEU A 99 -7.19 -11.49 0.18
N SER A 100 -5.85 -11.46 0.14
CA SER A 100 -5.08 -11.06 -1.04
C SER A 100 -5.46 -11.86 -2.28
N LYS A 101 -5.55 -13.19 -2.15
CA LYS A 101 -5.97 -14.07 -3.25
C LYS A 101 -7.40 -13.80 -3.71
N GLU A 102 -8.31 -13.54 -2.79
CA GLU A 102 -9.69 -13.18 -3.10
C GLU A 102 -9.75 -11.88 -3.90
N ILE A 103 -9.03 -10.85 -3.46
CA ILE A 103 -8.96 -9.56 -4.16
C ILE A 103 -8.44 -9.75 -5.58
N ILE A 104 -7.29 -10.40 -5.76
CA ILE A 104 -6.67 -10.63 -7.06
C ILE A 104 -7.58 -11.45 -7.99
N SER A 105 -8.28 -12.44 -7.46
CA SER A 105 -9.23 -13.25 -8.24
C SER A 105 -10.44 -12.44 -8.69
N SER A 106 -10.91 -11.49 -7.87
CA SER A 106 -12.05 -10.63 -8.17
C SER A 106 -11.75 -9.66 -9.33
N GLU A 107 -10.53 -9.13 -9.39
CA GLU A 107 -10.10 -8.27 -10.49
C GLU A 107 -10.15 -8.97 -11.85
N LYS A 108 -9.78 -10.24 -11.90
CA LYS A 108 -9.80 -11.05 -13.14
C LYS A 108 -11.20 -11.38 -13.67
N THR A 109 -12.22 -11.23 -12.85
CA THR A 109 -13.60 -11.60 -13.18
C THR A 109 -14.51 -10.41 -13.47
N ASP A 110 -13.97 -9.22 -13.74
CA ASP A 110 -14.73 -7.96 -13.96
C ASP A 110 -15.67 -7.57 -12.80
N ASN A 111 -15.51 -8.18 -11.63
CA ASN A 111 -16.33 -7.91 -10.45
C ASN A 111 -15.75 -6.79 -9.58
N ILE A 112 -15.44 -5.63 -10.17
CA ILE A 112 -15.06 -4.40 -9.45
C ILE A 112 -16.09 -4.07 -8.36
N ASP A 113 -17.36 -4.40 -8.56
CA ASP A 113 -18.42 -4.21 -7.58
C ASP A 113 -18.30 -5.11 -6.36
N LYS A 114 -17.60 -6.25 -6.43
CA LYS A 114 -17.33 -7.09 -5.24
C LYS A 114 -16.32 -6.45 -4.29
N ILE A 115 -15.33 -5.74 -4.82
CA ILE A 115 -14.33 -5.02 -4.01
C ILE A 115 -15.01 -3.88 -3.24
N LYS A 116 -15.98 -3.18 -3.85
CA LYS A 116 -16.80 -2.16 -3.20
C LYS A 116 -17.68 -2.71 -2.07
N GLN A 117 -17.89 -4.02 -2.02
CA GLN A 117 -18.68 -4.68 -0.97
C GLN A 117 -17.92 -4.90 0.34
N TYR A 118 -16.60 -4.69 0.38
CA TYR A 118 -15.87 -4.77 1.64
C TYR A 118 -16.26 -3.60 2.55
N LYS A 119 -17.22 -3.89 3.46
CA LYS A 119 -17.83 -2.91 4.39
C LYS A 119 -16.83 -2.25 5.34
N TYR A 120 -15.61 -2.75 5.39
CA TYR A 120 -14.52 -2.22 6.19
C TYR A 120 -13.52 -1.35 5.41
N ALA A 121 -13.67 -1.19 4.10
CA ALA A 121 -12.84 -0.28 3.32
C ALA A 121 -13.16 1.18 3.69
N ASN A 122 -12.12 2.02 3.87
CA ASN A 122 -12.16 3.46 4.12
C ASN A 122 -11.98 3.91 5.59
N TYR A 123 -11.02 3.32 6.30
CA TYR A 123 -10.60 3.82 7.62
C TYR A 123 -9.75 5.10 7.56
N PHE A 124 -9.19 5.43 6.39
CA PHE A 124 -8.37 6.60 6.17
C PHE A 124 -8.62 7.17 4.77
N TYR A 125 -8.31 8.45 4.60
CA TYR A 125 -8.36 9.07 3.28
C TYR A 125 -7.07 8.74 2.52
N SER A 126 -7.21 8.17 1.33
CA SER A 126 -6.09 7.86 0.46
C SER A 126 -6.34 8.31 -0.97
N PHE A 127 -5.28 8.52 -1.73
CA PHE A 127 -5.35 8.60 -3.17
C PHE A 127 -4.39 7.60 -3.83
N ASP A 128 -4.69 7.26 -5.07
CA ASP A 128 -4.00 6.25 -5.85
C ASP A 128 -3.38 6.90 -7.08
N LEU A 129 -2.05 6.89 -7.15
CA LEU A 129 -1.33 7.52 -8.26
C LEU A 129 -1.64 6.88 -9.60
N MET A 130 -1.82 5.55 -9.66
CA MET A 130 -2.16 4.89 -10.91
C MET A 130 -3.51 5.37 -11.44
N LEU A 131 -4.53 5.45 -10.58
CA LEU A 131 -5.86 5.91 -10.97
C LEU A 131 -5.89 7.39 -11.31
N MET A 132 -5.04 8.19 -10.67
CA MET A 132 -4.95 9.63 -10.98
C MET A 132 -4.26 9.91 -12.31
N LEU A 133 -3.27 9.11 -12.69
CA LEU A 133 -2.45 9.37 -13.88
C LEU A 133 -2.98 8.67 -15.12
N TYR A 134 -3.61 7.50 -14.98
CA TYR A 134 -3.96 6.62 -16.08
C TYR A 134 -5.44 6.30 -16.11
N SER A 135 -6.02 6.30 -17.30
CA SER A 135 -7.35 5.73 -17.52
C SER A 135 -7.28 4.19 -17.37
N SER A 136 -8.42 3.57 -17.10
CA SER A 136 -8.53 2.11 -16.95
C SER A 136 -7.97 1.29 -18.14
N LYS A 137 -7.88 1.90 -19.32
CA LYS A 137 -7.34 1.26 -20.54
C LYS A 137 -5.82 1.46 -20.72
N GLN A 138 -5.19 2.32 -19.94
CA GLN A 138 -3.78 2.73 -20.07
C GLN A 138 -2.99 2.54 -18.79
N GLN A 139 -3.49 1.72 -17.88
CA GLN A 139 -2.80 1.43 -16.63
C GLN A 139 -1.43 0.81 -16.91
N LYS A 140 -0.44 1.26 -16.15
CA LYS A 140 0.93 0.77 -16.20
C LYS A 140 1.32 0.25 -14.82
N SER A 141 2.13 -0.80 -14.77
CA SER A 141 2.71 -1.25 -13.52
C SER A 141 3.73 -0.22 -12.98
N LEU A 142 4.00 -0.25 -11.68
CA LEU A 142 5.03 0.62 -11.10
C LEU A 142 6.39 0.39 -11.76
N LYS A 143 6.73 -0.86 -12.07
CA LYS A 143 7.98 -1.22 -12.77
C LYS A 143 8.08 -0.63 -14.17
N GLU A 144 7.00 -0.61 -14.92
CA GLU A 144 6.97 0.08 -16.23
C GLU A 144 7.22 1.58 -16.07
N ILE A 145 6.68 2.20 -15.01
CA ILE A 145 6.90 3.60 -14.70
C ILE A 145 8.36 3.86 -14.31
N GLU A 146 8.94 3.04 -13.45
CA GLU A 146 10.36 3.13 -13.05
C GLU A 146 11.27 3.12 -14.27
N ILE A 147 11.03 2.20 -15.21
CA ILE A 147 11.79 2.11 -16.47
C ILE A 147 11.60 3.35 -17.33
N LEU A 148 10.37 3.80 -17.52
CA LEU A 148 10.06 4.99 -18.33
C LEU A 148 10.67 6.28 -17.76
N LEU A 149 10.79 6.35 -16.44
CA LEU A 149 11.36 7.49 -15.74
C LEU A 149 12.87 7.38 -15.54
N HIS A 150 13.49 6.32 -16.06
CA HIS A 150 14.93 6.03 -15.90
C HIS A 150 15.37 6.07 -14.43
N MET A 151 14.59 5.46 -13.54
CA MET A 151 14.94 5.39 -12.13
C MET A 151 16.18 4.49 -11.94
N PRO A 152 17.09 4.83 -11.02
CA PRO A 152 18.38 4.13 -10.93
C PRO A 152 18.29 2.72 -10.37
N ASN A 153 17.23 2.40 -9.61
CA ASN A 153 17.10 1.16 -8.85
C ASN A 153 15.80 0.43 -9.19
N VAL A 154 15.62 0.07 -10.46
CA VAL A 154 14.48 -0.80 -10.82
C VAL A 154 14.78 -2.20 -10.31
N GLN A 155 14.00 -2.67 -9.35
CA GLN A 155 14.13 -3.99 -8.76
C GLN A 155 12.90 -4.83 -9.07
N GLU A 156 13.11 -6.10 -9.36
CA GLU A 156 12.07 -7.13 -9.39
C GLU A 156 12.27 -8.08 -8.23
N TYR A 157 11.20 -8.45 -7.55
CA TYR A 157 11.28 -9.47 -6.54
C TYR A 157 11.40 -10.85 -7.22
N GLU A 158 12.54 -11.51 -7.03
CA GLU A 158 12.83 -12.82 -7.64
C GLU A 158 12.07 -13.98 -6.97
N GLY A 159 11.44 -13.73 -5.82
CA GLY A 159 10.69 -14.74 -5.08
C GLY A 159 9.27 -14.97 -5.61
N ASN A 160 8.61 -15.99 -5.08
CA ASN A 160 7.24 -16.35 -5.39
C ASN A 160 6.32 -15.94 -4.23
N PHE A 161 5.43 -14.98 -4.44
CA PHE A 161 4.45 -14.51 -3.45
C PHE A 161 3.43 -15.59 -3.03
N ASP A 162 3.30 -16.65 -3.82
CA ASP A 162 2.40 -17.78 -3.52
C ASP A 162 3.04 -18.84 -2.62
N MET A 163 4.31 -18.69 -2.32
CA MET A 163 5.05 -19.58 -1.42
C MET A 163 5.39 -18.87 -0.11
N GLN A 164 5.62 -19.69 0.91
CA GLN A 164 6.17 -19.17 2.16
C GLN A 164 7.56 -18.56 1.91
N ILE A 165 7.81 -17.40 2.51
CA ILE A 165 9.13 -16.77 2.48
C ILE A 165 9.99 -17.38 3.60
N GLU A 166 11.24 -17.71 3.29
CA GLU A 166 12.22 -18.12 4.29
C GLU A 166 12.67 -16.90 5.12
N GLU A 167 12.95 -17.12 6.40
CA GLU A 167 13.35 -16.06 7.33
C GLU A 167 14.56 -15.25 6.81
N CYS A 168 15.54 -15.93 6.21
CA CYS A 168 16.74 -15.29 5.66
C CYS A 168 16.45 -14.36 4.46
N ASN A 169 15.30 -14.49 3.80
CA ASN A 169 14.90 -13.69 2.66
C ASN A 169 13.99 -12.49 3.04
N ILE A 170 13.56 -12.41 4.30
CA ILE A 170 12.65 -11.34 4.75
C ILE A 170 13.29 -9.96 4.59
N ASP A 171 14.58 -9.81 4.92
CA ASP A 171 15.25 -8.51 4.81
C ASP A 171 15.36 -8.05 3.35
N ALA A 172 15.65 -8.96 2.41
CA ALA A 172 15.68 -8.64 0.98
C ALA A 172 14.28 -8.23 0.46
N MET A 173 13.22 -8.87 0.93
CA MET A 173 11.85 -8.49 0.63
C MET A 173 11.51 -7.11 1.20
N ILE A 174 11.95 -6.79 2.41
CA ILE A 174 11.75 -5.47 3.01
C ILE A 174 12.47 -4.38 2.19
N GLU A 175 13.69 -4.63 1.74
CA GLU A 175 14.43 -3.70 0.87
C GLU A 175 13.69 -3.47 -0.45
N TYR A 176 13.14 -4.53 -1.04
CA TYR A 176 12.30 -4.43 -2.23
C TYR A 176 11.07 -3.54 -1.98
N ASN A 177 10.34 -3.78 -0.90
CA ASN A 177 9.16 -2.98 -0.53
C ASN A 177 9.51 -1.50 -0.27
N VAL A 178 10.65 -1.22 0.37
CA VAL A 178 11.16 0.15 0.55
C VAL A 178 11.43 0.82 -0.82
N ASN A 179 12.04 0.08 -1.76
CA ASN A 179 12.29 0.60 -3.10
C ASN A 179 11.01 0.97 -3.84
N ASP A 180 9.93 0.19 -3.71
CA ASP A 180 8.64 0.49 -4.31
C ASP A 180 8.00 1.76 -3.70
N VAL A 181 8.16 1.99 -2.40
CA VAL A 181 7.74 3.25 -1.76
C VAL A 181 8.58 4.44 -2.24
N ASP A 182 9.89 4.28 -2.40
CA ASP A 182 10.80 5.32 -2.92
C ASP A 182 10.48 5.64 -4.39
N ALA A 183 10.15 4.63 -5.19
CA ALA A 183 9.70 4.81 -6.57
C ALA A 183 8.37 5.58 -6.62
N THR A 184 7.43 5.26 -5.75
CA THR A 184 6.15 5.96 -5.61
C THR A 184 6.35 7.43 -5.22
N GLU A 185 7.28 7.72 -4.29
CA GLU A 185 7.65 9.09 -3.92
C GLU A 185 8.25 9.85 -5.10
N THR A 186 9.16 9.22 -5.83
CA THR A 186 9.79 9.82 -7.00
C THR A 186 8.77 10.14 -8.08
N LEU A 187 7.83 9.24 -8.34
CA LEU A 187 6.74 9.46 -9.27
C LEU A 187 5.86 10.63 -8.81
N LEU A 188 5.41 10.60 -7.55
CA LEU A 188 4.58 11.66 -6.99
C LEU A 188 5.25 13.03 -7.11
N ASN A 189 6.55 13.13 -6.83
CA ASN A 189 7.30 14.38 -6.97
C ASN A 189 7.35 14.88 -8.42
N LYS A 190 7.42 13.97 -9.40
CA LYS A 190 7.44 14.33 -10.84
C LYS A 190 6.09 14.81 -11.35
N VAL A 191 5.00 14.30 -10.80
CA VAL A 191 3.62 14.60 -11.25
C VAL A 191 2.85 15.48 -10.26
N LYS A 192 3.53 16.09 -9.31
CA LYS A 192 2.94 16.85 -8.22
C LYS A 192 1.94 17.91 -8.71
N GLU A 193 2.31 18.71 -9.70
CA GLU A 193 1.47 19.78 -10.24
C GLU A 193 0.18 19.22 -10.87
N ASP A 194 0.28 18.11 -11.60
CA ASP A 194 -0.89 17.44 -12.20
C ASP A 194 -1.82 16.86 -11.12
N VAL A 195 -1.25 16.32 -10.05
CA VAL A 195 -2.02 15.78 -8.91
C VAL A 195 -2.74 16.91 -8.18
N GLU A 196 -2.05 17.99 -7.86
CA GLU A 196 -2.62 19.16 -7.20
C GLU A 196 -3.76 19.75 -8.02
N LEU A 197 -3.57 19.94 -9.32
CA LEU A 197 -4.61 20.45 -10.22
C LEU A 197 -5.86 19.56 -10.24
N ARG A 198 -5.70 18.23 -10.32
CA ARG A 198 -6.84 17.29 -10.31
C ARG A 198 -7.62 17.34 -9.00
N LEU A 199 -6.91 17.43 -7.87
CA LEU A 199 -7.54 17.54 -6.55
C LEU A 199 -8.29 18.87 -6.36
N GLU A 200 -7.81 19.96 -6.97
CA GLU A 200 -8.52 21.24 -7.00
C GLU A 200 -9.81 21.14 -7.82
N VAL A 201 -9.73 20.53 -9.01
CA VAL A 201 -10.91 20.31 -9.87
C VAL A 201 -11.97 19.45 -9.17
N GLU A 202 -11.57 18.37 -8.51
CA GLU A 202 -12.50 17.55 -7.70
C GLU A 202 -13.16 18.35 -6.57
N LYS A 203 -12.46 19.31 -5.98
CA LYS A 203 -13.00 20.17 -4.92
C LYS A 203 -14.06 21.15 -5.44
N GLU A 204 -13.90 21.62 -6.67
CA GLU A 204 -14.81 22.62 -7.27
C GLU A 204 -16.04 21.98 -7.94
N TRP A 205 -15.91 20.75 -8.46
CA TRP A 205 -16.91 20.10 -9.31
C TRP A 205 -17.45 18.78 -8.76
N GLY A 206 -16.96 18.32 -7.59
CA GLY A 206 -17.31 17.04 -6.96
C GLY A 206 -18.56 17.01 -6.06
#